data_2658a9abcdc4d0f3ff8f609a7448b9b2
#
_entry.id   2658a9abcdc4d0f3ff8f609a7448b9b2
#
_cell.length_a   1.000
_cell.length_b   1.000
_cell.length_c   1.000
_cell.angle_alpha   90.00
_cell.angle_beta   90.00
_cell.angle_gamma   90.00
#
_symmetry.space_group_name_H-M   'P 1'
#
loop_
_entity.id
_entity.type
_entity.pdbx_description
1 polymer ?
#
loop_
_entity_poly.entity_id
_entity_poly.type
_entity_poly.pdbx_seq_one_letter_code
_entity_poly.pdbx_strand_id
1 'polypeptide(L)'
;MEGLKGAAREAYLRDVLGAVYRSLAPELAEKREACQAHWEENRRAVEEALGDVFQTPLADRYQDIRAHITLNPVCPRFLAERSFDIFCRNSPRGALGMALHEVVHFLWFGRWSALFRDDPAEYETPHLKWLLSEMAVKPILGEPRLAARNPYYPDNCVYAYFDTMTVEGRPILEDMEALYAAEGVDGLMEEGFRYCREHEEEIRRQMK
;
A
#
# COMPACT_ATOMS: atom_id res chain seq x y z
N MET A 1 16.73 -4.83 -28.65
CA MET A 1 16.06 -5.84 -27.79
C MET A 1 15.18 -6.84 -28.56
N GLU A 2 14.82 -6.56 -29.79
CA GLU A 2 14.10 -7.51 -30.65
C GLU A 2 14.98 -8.73 -30.90
N GLY A 3 14.50 -9.91 -30.50
CA GLY A 3 15.16 -11.20 -30.74
C GLY A 3 15.71 -11.94 -29.52
N LEU A 4 15.94 -11.30 -28.38
CA LEU A 4 16.38 -11.99 -27.17
C LEU A 4 15.19 -12.62 -26.42
N LYS A 5 15.29 -13.91 -26.05
CA LYS A 5 14.27 -14.66 -25.30
C LYS A 5 14.91 -15.42 -24.14
N GLY A 6 14.08 -15.74 -23.12
CA GLY A 6 14.50 -16.56 -21.98
C GLY A 6 15.73 -16.03 -21.27
N ALA A 7 16.66 -16.90 -20.88
CA ALA A 7 17.84 -16.58 -20.08
C ALA A 7 18.74 -15.49 -20.68
N ALA A 8 18.86 -15.42 -22.02
CA ALA A 8 19.65 -14.39 -22.68
C ALA A 8 19.04 -12.98 -22.51
N ARG A 9 17.69 -12.88 -22.54
CA ARG A 9 16.98 -11.63 -22.26
C ARG A 9 17.17 -11.21 -20.81
N GLU A 10 17.03 -12.14 -19.88
CA GLU A 10 17.21 -11.87 -18.44
C GLU A 10 18.65 -11.40 -18.14
N ALA A 11 19.67 -12.08 -18.68
CA ALA A 11 21.04 -11.67 -18.50
C ALA A 11 21.30 -10.24 -19.03
N TYR A 12 20.83 -9.95 -20.24
CA TYR A 12 20.93 -8.62 -20.83
C TYR A 12 20.25 -7.55 -19.97
N LEU A 13 19.01 -7.80 -19.51
CA LEU A 13 18.28 -6.86 -18.66
C LEU A 13 19.00 -6.64 -17.32
N ARG A 14 19.53 -7.70 -16.73
CA ARG A 14 20.31 -7.62 -15.48
C ARG A 14 21.58 -6.76 -15.67
N ASP A 15 22.30 -6.95 -16.76
CA ASP A 15 23.51 -6.18 -17.04
C ASP A 15 23.21 -4.69 -17.26
N VAL A 16 22.17 -4.39 -18.07
CA VAL A 16 21.75 -3.01 -18.35
C VAL A 16 21.25 -2.33 -17.07
N LEU A 17 20.33 -2.96 -16.33
CA LEU A 17 19.82 -2.40 -15.08
C LEU A 17 20.92 -2.25 -14.05
N GLY A 18 21.81 -3.24 -13.94
CA GLY A 18 22.96 -3.17 -13.04
C GLY A 18 23.91 -2.01 -13.38
N ALA A 19 24.12 -1.71 -14.66
CA ALA A 19 24.91 -0.54 -15.07
C ALA A 19 24.20 0.77 -14.69
N VAL A 20 22.88 0.87 -14.91
CA VAL A 20 22.08 2.04 -14.54
C VAL A 20 22.10 2.24 -13.02
N TYR A 21 21.86 1.20 -12.24
CA TYR A 21 21.91 1.31 -10.77
C TYR A 21 23.30 1.73 -10.26
N ARG A 22 24.38 1.21 -10.83
CA ARG A 22 25.75 1.65 -10.48
C ARG A 22 25.99 3.11 -10.80
N SER A 23 25.52 3.60 -11.94
CA SER A 23 25.69 5.02 -12.32
C SER A 23 24.89 5.98 -11.43
N LEU A 24 23.73 5.53 -10.91
CA LEU A 24 22.85 6.33 -10.04
C LEU A 24 23.09 6.08 -8.54
N ALA A 25 24.04 5.22 -8.18
CA ALA A 25 24.26 4.82 -6.79
C ALA A 25 24.44 6.00 -5.80
N PRO A 26 25.20 7.07 -6.12
CA PRO A 26 25.29 8.23 -5.24
C PRO A 26 23.93 8.93 -5.03
N GLU A 27 23.20 9.19 -6.12
CA GLU A 27 21.90 9.84 -6.08
C GLU A 27 20.85 9.02 -5.29
N LEU A 28 20.86 7.70 -5.48
CA LEU A 28 19.99 6.79 -4.74
C LEU A 28 20.33 6.74 -3.25
N ALA A 29 21.62 6.82 -2.89
CA ALA A 29 22.06 6.91 -1.50
C ALA A 29 21.58 8.20 -0.82
N GLU A 30 21.79 9.36 -1.46
CA GLU A 30 21.29 10.64 -0.97
C GLU A 30 19.77 10.64 -0.81
N LYS A 31 19.04 10.08 -1.80
CA LYS A 31 17.60 9.96 -1.77
C LYS A 31 17.15 9.10 -0.59
N ARG A 32 17.79 7.95 -0.37
CA ARG A 32 17.49 7.06 0.76
C ARG A 32 17.66 7.79 2.09
N GLU A 33 18.78 8.50 2.27
CA GLU A 33 19.09 9.25 3.48
C GLU A 33 18.04 10.34 3.73
N ALA A 34 17.66 11.10 2.69
CA ALA A 34 16.64 12.14 2.80
C ALA A 34 15.24 11.56 3.15
N CYS A 35 14.86 10.45 2.52
CA CYS A 35 13.59 9.78 2.83
C CYS A 35 13.59 9.19 4.24
N GLN A 36 14.70 8.56 4.67
CA GLN A 36 14.85 8.04 6.03
C GLN A 36 14.78 9.15 7.08
N ALA A 37 15.48 10.26 6.88
CA ALA A 37 15.43 11.39 7.79
C ALA A 37 14.01 11.92 7.95
N HIS A 38 13.29 12.09 6.83
CA HIS A 38 11.90 12.55 6.86
C HIS A 38 10.96 11.55 7.52
N TRP A 39 11.18 10.24 7.34
CA TRP A 39 10.45 9.19 8.07
C TRP A 39 10.68 9.32 9.59
N GLU A 40 11.94 9.44 10.05
CA GLU A 40 12.26 9.55 11.47
C GLU A 40 11.63 10.78 12.14
N GLU A 41 11.56 11.91 11.44
CA GLU A 41 10.86 13.11 11.91
C GLU A 41 9.36 12.88 12.18
N ASN A 42 8.73 11.97 11.42
CA ASN A 42 7.29 11.71 11.48
C ASN A 42 6.95 10.40 12.21
N ARG A 43 7.93 9.52 12.39
CA ARG A 43 7.79 8.14 12.85
C ARG A 43 6.89 8.00 14.08
N ARG A 44 7.18 8.76 15.13
CA ARG A 44 6.43 8.65 16.39
C ARG A 44 4.93 8.92 16.20
N ALA A 45 4.60 10.01 15.50
CA ALA A 45 3.20 10.36 15.26
C ALA A 45 2.48 9.38 14.35
N VAL A 46 3.20 8.78 13.38
CA VAL A 46 2.69 7.73 12.49
C VAL A 46 2.44 6.45 13.27
N GLU A 47 3.41 6.00 14.08
CA GLU A 47 3.29 4.78 14.90
C GLU A 47 2.16 4.89 15.92
N GLU A 48 2.03 6.04 16.60
CA GLU A 48 0.92 6.30 17.53
C GLU A 48 -0.44 6.28 16.79
N ALA A 49 -0.56 6.95 15.64
CA ALA A 49 -1.80 7.01 14.88
C ALA A 49 -2.22 5.62 14.36
N LEU A 50 -1.30 4.90 13.73
CA LEU A 50 -1.58 3.55 13.23
C LEU A 50 -1.85 2.56 14.39
N GLY A 51 -1.13 2.71 15.52
CA GLY A 51 -1.37 1.91 16.72
C GLY A 51 -2.79 2.08 17.26
N ASP A 52 -3.30 3.32 17.28
CA ASP A 52 -4.67 3.63 17.70
C ASP A 52 -5.70 3.06 16.71
N VAL A 53 -5.46 3.24 15.39
CA VAL A 53 -6.34 2.72 14.32
C VAL A 53 -6.47 1.20 14.37
N PHE A 54 -5.34 0.49 14.47
CA PHE A 54 -5.33 -0.97 14.47
C PHE A 54 -5.42 -1.60 15.87
N GLN A 55 -5.55 -0.77 16.92
CA GLN A 55 -5.61 -1.20 18.32
C GLN A 55 -4.46 -2.16 18.68
N THR A 56 -3.27 -1.89 18.15
CA THR A 56 -2.10 -2.75 18.32
C THR A 56 -0.84 -1.88 18.43
N PRO A 57 0.00 -2.06 19.48
CA PRO A 57 1.29 -1.39 19.55
C PRO A 57 2.17 -1.78 18.37
N LEU A 58 2.60 -0.81 17.56
CA LEU A 58 3.40 -1.09 16.35
C LEU A 58 4.84 -1.48 16.67
N ALA A 59 5.39 -0.95 17.77
CA ALA A 59 6.78 -1.15 18.15
C ALA A 59 7.20 -2.63 18.24
N ASP A 60 6.27 -3.54 18.54
CA ASP A 60 6.59 -4.95 18.77
C ASP A 60 6.42 -5.86 17.53
N ARG A 61 5.71 -5.39 16.50
CA ARG A 61 5.32 -6.27 15.36
C ARG A 61 5.88 -5.86 14.00
N TYR A 62 6.29 -4.58 13.83
CA TYR A 62 6.53 -4.02 12.48
C TYR A 62 7.89 -3.31 12.33
N GLN A 63 8.84 -3.56 13.23
CA GLN A 63 10.18 -2.95 13.20
C GLN A 63 11.02 -3.34 11.97
N ASP A 64 10.64 -4.41 11.26
CA ASP A 64 11.42 -4.98 10.17
C ASP A 64 10.88 -4.71 8.77
N ILE A 65 9.88 -3.81 8.61
CA ILE A 65 9.40 -3.44 7.27
C ILE A 65 10.46 -2.56 6.61
N ARG A 66 10.84 -2.92 5.37
CA ARG A 66 11.91 -2.25 4.61
C ARG A 66 11.35 -1.55 3.40
N ALA A 67 11.65 -0.27 3.24
CA ALA A 67 11.41 0.48 2.01
C ALA A 67 12.68 0.48 1.15
N HIS A 68 12.56 0.05 -0.11
CA HIS A 68 13.67 0.09 -1.06
C HIS A 68 13.47 1.27 -2.00
N ILE A 69 14.48 2.13 -2.12
CA ILE A 69 14.47 3.19 -3.14
C ILE A 69 14.89 2.57 -4.47
N THR A 70 13.97 2.54 -5.43
CA THR A 70 14.16 1.84 -6.70
C THR A 70 13.87 2.71 -7.91
N LEU A 71 14.20 2.20 -9.10
CA LEU A 71 13.86 2.80 -10.39
C LEU A 71 12.47 2.36 -10.90
N ASN A 72 11.79 1.48 -10.15
CA ASN A 72 10.47 0.99 -10.51
C ASN A 72 9.38 2.00 -10.12
N PRO A 73 8.63 2.56 -11.09
CA PRO A 73 7.58 3.51 -10.79
C PRO A 73 6.29 2.87 -10.23
N VAL A 74 6.18 1.53 -10.27
CA VAL A 74 4.96 0.81 -9.83
C VAL A 74 4.88 0.68 -8.31
N CYS A 75 6.02 0.76 -7.61
CA CYS A 75 6.10 0.66 -6.15
C CYS A 75 5.43 -0.60 -5.57
N PRO A 76 5.86 -1.81 -5.97
CA PRO A 76 5.25 -3.05 -5.51
C PRO A 76 5.52 -3.32 -4.03
N ARG A 77 4.58 -4.02 -3.39
CA ARG A 77 4.67 -4.56 -2.04
C ARG A 77 5.03 -6.05 -2.09
N PHE A 78 5.82 -6.51 -1.13
CA PHE A 78 6.25 -7.89 -0.92
C PHE A 78 5.94 -8.29 0.52
N LEU A 79 4.74 -8.84 0.76
CA LEU A 79 4.27 -9.16 2.12
C LEU A 79 5.16 -10.19 2.82
N ALA A 80 5.58 -11.25 2.10
CA ALA A 80 6.43 -12.31 2.66
C ALA A 80 7.81 -11.81 3.07
N GLU A 81 8.41 -10.91 2.29
CA GLU A 81 9.72 -10.30 2.53
C GLU A 81 9.64 -9.10 3.47
N ARG A 82 8.44 -8.68 3.85
CA ARG A 82 8.17 -7.49 4.66
C ARG A 82 8.86 -6.25 4.09
N SER A 83 8.67 -6.04 2.79
CA SER A 83 9.29 -4.93 2.07
C SER A 83 8.39 -4.37 0.99
N PHE A 84 8.68 -3.15 0.57
CA PHE A 84 8.03 -2.48 -0.55
C PHE A 84 9.00 -1.54 -1.25
N ASP A 85 8.69 -1.21 -2.50
CA ASP A 85 9.49 -0.29 -3.29
C ASP A 85 8.94 1.14 -3.22
N ILE A 86 9.84 2.11 -3.24
CA ILE A 86 9.54 3.53 -3.42
C ILE A 86 10.28 4.01 -4.66
N PHE A 87 9.58 4.64 -5.59
CA PHE A 87 10.19 5.22 -6.78
C PHE A 87 11.14 6.37 -6.41
N CYS A 88 12.37 6.31 -6.88
CA CYS A 88 13.43 7.25 -6.52
C CYS A 88 13.13 8.72 -6.86
N ARG A 89 12.17 8.99 -7.74
CA ARG A 89 11.75 10.37 -8.06
C ARG A 89 10.75 10.96 -7.07
N ASN A 90 10.21 10.19 -6.13
CA ASN A 90 9.41 10.75 -5.04
C ASN A 90 10.23 11.73 -4.21
N SER A 91 9.61 12.82 -3.80
CA SER A 91 10.17 13.67 -2.74
C SER A 91 10.19 12.90 -1.40
N PRO A 92 10.97 13.30 -0.39
CA PRO A 92 10.88 12.68 0.94
C PRO A 92 9.44 12.65 1.50
N ARG A 93 8.69 13.74 1.31
CA ARG A 93 7.27 13.79 1.70
C ARG A 93 6.40 12.83 0.89
N GLY A 94 6.62 12.72 -0.43
CA GLY A 94 5.93 11.75 -1.27
C GLY A 94 6.27 10.31 -0.90
N ALA A 95 7.54 10.05 -0.58
CA ALA A 95 7.98 8.75 -0.09
C ALA A 95 7.31 8.37 1.23
N LEU A 96 7.08 9.32 2.14
CA LEU A 96 6.30 9.10 3.36
C LEU A 96 4.85 8.72 3.03
N GLY A 97 4.20 9.43 2.10
CA GLY A 97 2.83 9.10 1.68
C GLY A 97 2.71 7.70 1.10
N MET A 98 3.66 7.28 0.24
CA MET A 98 3.73 5.91 -0.26
C MET A 98 3.98 4.90 0.85
N ALA A 99 4.91 5.21 1.78
CA ALA A 99 5.18 4.34 2.92
C ALA A 99 3.94 4.15 3.82
N LEU A 100 3.16 5.20 4.06
CA LEU A 100 1.90 5.10 4.82
C LEU A 100 0.92 4.14 4.15
N HIS A 101 0.76 4.24 2.83
CA HIS A 101 -0.09 3.33 2.05
C HIS A 101 0.34 1.87 2.23
N GLU A 102 1.62 1.58 1.99
CA GLU A 102 2.12 0.20 2.07
C GLU A 102 2.12 -0.35 3.50
N VAL A 103 2.47 0.48 4.50
CA VAL A 103 2.43 0.06 5.91
C VAL A 103 1.00 -0.28 6.34
N VAL A 104 -0.02 0.45 5.87
CA VAL A 104 -1.43 0.09 6.12
C VAL A 104 -1.71 -1.33 5.65
N HIS A 105 -1.23 -1.76 4.48
CA HIS A 105 -1.44 -3.13 4.00
C HIS A 105 -0.76 -4.18 4.88
N PHE A 106 0.46 -3.94 5.38
CA PHE A 106 1.11 -4.87 6.32
C PHE A 106 0.31 -5.02 7.62
N LEU A 107 -0.21 -3.92 8.14
CA LEU A 107 -1.05 -3.92 9.34
C LEU A 107 -2.39 -4.60 9.08
N TRP A 108 -3.03 -4.28 7.96
CA TRP A 108 -4.28 -4.85 7.52
C TRP A 108 -4.21 -6.36 7.42
N PHE A 109 -3.28 -6.89 6.62
CA PHE A 109 -3.17 -8.34 6.45
C PHE A 109 -2.63 -9.06 7.69
N GLY A 110 -1.83 -8.40 8.50
CA GLY A 110 -1.45 -8.90 9.81
C GLY A 110 -2.66 -9.06 10.75
N ARG A 111 -3.55 -8.07 10.77
CA ARG A 111 -4.81 -8.12 11.54
C ARG A 111 -5.78 -9.12 10.97
N TRP A 112 -5.96 -9.12 9.64
CA TRP A 112 -6.79 -10.06 8.90
C TRP A 112 -6.43 -11.51 9.22
N SER A 113 -5.16 -11.87 9.08
CA SER A 113 -4.66 -13.22 9.36
C SER A 113 -4.89 -13.65 10.82
N ALA A 114 -4.84 -12.70 11.76
CA ALA A 114 -5.12 -12.98 13.18
C ALA A 114 -6.62 -13.25 13.43
N LEU A 115 -7.51 -12.59 12.70
CA LEU A 115 -8.97 -12.74 12.84
C LEU A 115 -9.50 -13.97 12.10
N PHE A 116 -9.13 -14.15 10.84
CA PHE A 116 -9.78 -15.10 9.92
C PHE A 116 -8.96 -16.37 9.69
N ARG A 117 -7.65 -16.38 9.93
CA ARG A 117 -6.74 -17.54 9.79
C ARG A 117 -6.84 -18.23 8.43
N ASP A 118 -6.92 -17.45 7.37
CA ASP A 118 -7.10 -17.93 6.00
C ASP A 118 -5.81 -17.93 5.15
N ASP A 119 -5.94 -18.23 3.84
CA ASP A 119 -4.81 -18.35 2.94
C ASP A 119 -4.23 -16.98 2.54
N PRO A 120 -2.97 -16.68 2.86
CA PRO A 120 -2.30 -15.46 2.42
C PRO A 120 -2.18 -15.28 0.89
N ALA A 121 -2.30 -16.35 0.10
CA ALA A 121 -2.28 -16.24 -1.36
C ALA A 121 -3.41 -15.35 -1.91
N GLU A 122 -4.50 -15.17 -1.15
CA GLU A 122 -5.63 -14.29 -1.50
C GLU A 122 -5.40 -12.81 -1.14
N TYR A 123 -4.24 -12.45 -0.58
CA TYR A 123 -3.88 -11.07 -0.25
C TYR A 123 -3.29 -10.28 -1.43
N GLU A 124 -3.17 -10.94 -2.58
CA GLU A 124 -2.67 -10.36 -3.82
C GLU A 124 -3.76 -10.27 -4.89
N THR A 125 -3.53 -9.41 -5.90
CA THR A 125 -4.41 -9.31 -7.06
C THR A 125 -4.55 -10.69 -7.75
N PRO A 126 -5.73 -11.06 -8.23
CA PRO A 126 -6.97 -10.28 -8.36
C PRO A 126 -8.02 -10.59 -7.28
N HIS A 127 -7.63 -11.03 -6.10
CA HIS A 127 -8.55 -11.51 -5.07
C HIS A 127 -9.33 -10.38 -4.40
N LEU A 128 -10.56 -10.68 -3.91
CA LEU A 128 -11.42 -9.70 -3.22
C LEU A 128 -10.79 -9.15 -1.94
N LYS A 129 -9.99 -9.97 -1.23
CA LYS A 129 -9.29 -9.49 -0.03
C LYS A 129 -8.26 -8.42 -0.35
N TRP A 130 -7.55 -8.57 -1.48
CA TRP A 130 -6.68 -7.52 -1.99
C TRP A 130 -7.48 -6.25 -2.34
N LEU A 131 -8.57 -6.39 -3.11
CA LEU A 131 -9.43 -5.27 -3.49
C LEU A 131 -9.93 -4.48 -2.28
N LEU A 132 -10.46 -5.18 -1.28
CA LEU A 132 -10.92 -4.55 -0.05
C LEU A 132 -9.79 -3.83 0.68
N SER A 133 -8.59 -4.44 0.73
CA SER A 133 -7.44 -3.79 1.38
C SER A 133 -7.06 -2.48 0.71
N GLU A 134 -7.14 -2.40 -0.63
CA GLU A 134 -6.87 -1.17 -1.39
C GLU A 134 -7.91 -0.08 -1.11
N MET A 135 -9.19 -0.44 -1.02
CA MET A 135 -10.25 0.52 -0.67
C MET A 135 -10.15 0.97 0.80
N ALA A 136 -9.74 0.09 1.71
CA ALA A 136 -9.58 0.39 3.13
C ALA A 136 -8.47 1.41 3.43
N VAL A 137 -7.51 1.57 2.53
CA VAL A 137 -6.42 2.57 2.69
C VAL A 137 -6.99 3.96 2.88
N LYS A 138 -8.02 4.35 2.10
CA LYS A 138 -8.57 5.72 2.14
C LYS A 138 -9.16 6.11 3.50
N PRO A 139 -10.13 5.37 4.08
CA PRO A 139 -10.65 5.69 5.39
C PRO A 139 -9.60 5.62 6.51
N ILE A 140 -8.66 4.67 6.44
CA ILE A 140 -7.58 4.55 7.42
C ILE A 140 -6.63 5.75 7.36
N LEU A 141 -6.21 6.17 6.17
CA LEU A 141 -5.36 7.35 5.99
C LEU A 141 -6.11 8.67 6.26
N GLY A 142 -7.43 8.63 6.39
CA GLY A 142 -8.27 9.73 6.85
C GLY A 142 -8.10 10.06 8.35
N GLU A 143 -7.41 9.24 9.13
CA GLU A 143 -7.02 9.58 10.50
C GLU A 143 -6.24 10.90 10.47
N PRO A 144 -6.62 11.93 11.28
CA PRO A 144 -6.11 13.30 11.14
C PRO A 144 -4.57 13.43 11.19
N ARG A 145 -3.90 12.62 12.02
CA ARG A 145 -2.43 12.65 12.14
C ARG A 145 -1.75 12.03 10.90
N LEU A 146 -2.39 11.05 10.23
CA LEU A 146 -1.92 10.43 8.99
C LEU A 146 -2.22 11.34 7.80
N ALA A 147 -3.45 11.83 7.70
CA ALA A 147 -3.90 12.73 6.63
C ALA A 147 -3.03 14.01 6.54
N ALA A 148 -2.69 14.61 7.69
CA ALA A 148 -1.83 15.80 7.73
C ALA A 148 -0.40 15.56 7.19
N ARG A 149 0.05 14.32 7.14
CA ARG A 149 1.40 13.91 6.70
C ARG A 149 1.43 13.32 5.29
N ASN A 150 0.29 12.86 4.80
CA ASN A 150 0.19 12.22 3.49
C ASN A 150 -0.14 13.25 2.40
N PRO A 151 0.81 13.56 1.48
CA PRO A 151 0.55 14.54 0.42
C PRO A 151 -0.44 14.02 -0.65
N TYR A 152 -0.77 12.73 -0.63
CA TYR A 152 -1.67 12.09 -1.58
C TYR A 152 -3.11 11.97 -1.07
N TYR A 153 -3.34 12.21 0.21
CA TYR A 153 -4.68 12.24 0.78
C TYR A 153 -5.33 13.62 0.58
N PRO A 154 -6.64 13.69 0.23
CA PRO A 154 -7.57 12.57 0.01
C PRO A 154 -7.63 12.05 -1.44
N ASP A 155 -6.99 12.73 -2.42
CA ASP A 155 -7.33 12.61 -3.83
C ASP A 155 -6.54 11.54 -4.60
N ASN A 156 -5.37 11.13 -4.11
CA ASN A 156 -4.46 10.22 -4.83
C ASN A 156 -3.92 9.10 -3.92
N CYS A 157 -4.68 8.69 -2.90
CA CYS A 157 -4.24 7.68 -1.95
C CYS A 157 -4.70 6.25 -2.28
N VAL A 158 -5.53 6.09 -3.31
CA VAL A 158 -6.01 4.80 -3.81
C VAL A 158 -5.95 4.78 -5.35
N TYR A 159 -6.21 3.63 -5.96
CA TYR A 159 -6.31 3.55 -7.43
C TYR A 159 -7.45 4.41 -7.97
N ALA A 160 -7.18 5.19 -9.02
CA ALA A 160 -8.11 6.16 -9.58
C ALA A 160 -9.46 5.56 -10.03
N TYR A 161 -9.51 4.27 -10.37
CA TYR A 161 -10.78 3.63 -10.73
C TYR A 161 -11.74 3.49 -9.53
N PHE A 162 -11.24 3.48 -8.28
CA PHE A 162 -12.11 3.48 -7.11
C PHE A 162 -12.85 4.81 -6.92
N ASP A 163 -12.25 5.94 -7.32
CA ASP A 163 -12.89 7.26 -7.19
C ASP A 163 -14.16 7.40 -8.05
N THR A 164 -14.27 6.59 -9.11
CA THR A 164 -15.42 6.59 -10.02
C THR A 164 -16.29 5.35 -9.90
N MET A 165 -15.85 4.36 -9.12
CA MET A 165 -16.56 3.10 -8.96
C MET A 165 -17.82 3.29 -8.11
N THR A 166 -18.93 2.73 -8.60
CA THR A 166 -20.21 2.75 -7.89
C THR A 166 -20.77 1.35 -7.71
N VAL A 167 -21.48 1.14 -6.63
CA VAL A 167 -22.26 -0.07 -6.36
C VAL A 167 -23.67 0.36 -6.01
N GLU A 168 -24.66 -0.19 -6.71
CA GLU A 168 -26.07 0.23 -6.60
C GLU A 168 -26.26 1.76 -6.74
N GLY A 169 -25.42 2.40 -7.58
CA GLY A 169 -25.46 3.84 -7.85
C GLY A 169 -24.84 4.72 -6.76
N ARG A 170 -24.18 4.17 -5.75
CA ARG A 170 -23.46 4.91 -4.70
C ARG A 170 -21.94 4.73 -4.86
N PRO A 171 -21.13 5.77 -4.59
CA PRO A 171 -19.68 5.65 -4.61
C PRO A 171 -19.18 4.59 -3.61
N ILE A 172 -18.41 3.60 -4.10
CA ILE A 172 -17.96 2.48 -3.25
C ILE A 172 -17.08 2.94 -2.07
N LEU A 173 -16.28 3.99 -2.27
CA LEU A 173 -15.41 4.52 -1.22
C LEU A 173 -16.22 5.17 -0.09
N GLU A 174 -17.37 5.79 -0.39
CA GLU A 174 -18.27 6.33 0.64
C GLU A 174 -18.87 5.21 1.49
N ASP A 175 -19.21 4.07 0.88
CA ASP A 175 -19.68 2.89 1.62
C ASP A 175 -18.59 2.31 2.52
N MET A 176 -17.33 2.25 2.05
CA MET A 176 -16.19 1.81 2.86
C MET A 176 -15.89 2.78 4.01
N GLU A 177 -15.94 4.08 3.76
CA GLU A 177 -15.78 5.12 4.78
C GLU A 177 -16.89 5.03 5.86
N ALA A 178 -18.14 4.79 5.44
CA ALA A 178 -19.25 4.62 6.36
C ALA A 178 -19.11 3.37 7.24
N LEU A 179 -18.72 2.23 6.66
CA LEU A 179 -18.44 1.00 7.40
C LEU A 179 -17.31 1.20 8.41
N TYR A 180 -16.21 1.82 7.99
CA TYR A 180 -15.08 2.11 8.85
C TYR A 180 -15.46 3.04 10.02
N ALA A 181 -16.25 4.08 9.74
CA ALA A 181 -16.70 5.02 10.76
C ALA A 181 -17.63 4.38 11.81
N ALA A 182 -18.43 3.40 11.40
CA ALA A 182 -19.35 2.70 12.29
C ALA A 182 -18.67 1.61 13.14
N GLU A 183 -17.77 0.83 12.53
CA GLU A 183 -17.32 -0.46 13.07
C GLU A 183 -15.77 -0.55 13.22
N GLY A 184 -15.03 0.47 12.76
CA GLY A 184 -13.57 0.47 12.77
C GLY A 184 -12.95 -0.52 11.79
N VAL A 185 -11.67 -0.87 12.01
CA VAL A 185 -10.91 -1.74 11.10
C VAL A 185 -11.50 -3.15 11.02
N ASP A 186 -11.83 -3.75 12.16
CA ASP A 186 -12.31 -5.14 12.22
C ASP A 186 -13.70 -5.27 11.55
N GLY A 187 -14.59 -4.31 11.80
CA GLY A 187 -15.89 -4.29 11.15
C GLY A 187 -15.79 -4.02 9.64
N LEU A 188 -14.87 -3.14 9.21
CA LEU A 188 -14.60 -2.95 7.79
C LEU A 188 -14.07 -4.24 7.14
N MET A 189 -13.26 -5.05 7.85
CA MET A 189 -12.81 -6.35 7.35
C MET A 189 -13.98 -7.32 7.16
N GLU A 190 -14.87 -7.47 8.16
CA GLU A 190 -15.98 -8.41 8.12
C GLU A 190 -17.08 -7.97 7.16
N GLU A 191 -17.64 -6.80 7.40
CA GLU A 191 -18.76 -6.26 6.64
C GLU A 191 -18.36 -5.81 5.24
N GLY A 192 -17.19 -5.18 5.09
CA GLY A 192 -16.63 -4.80 3.80
C GLY A 192 -16.34 -6.01 2.92
N PHE A 193 -15.84 -7.12 3.48
CA PHE A 193 -15.64 -8.34 2.71
C PHE A 193 -16.96 -9.00 2.30
N ARG A 194 -17.95 -9.00 3.18
CA ARG A 194 -19.31 -9.46 2.83
C ARG A 194 -19.87 -8.62 1.69
N TYR A 195 -19.81 -7.30 1.80
CA TYR A 195 -20.22 -6.36 0.76
C TYR A 195 -19.52 -6.61 -0.59
N CYS A 196 -18.19 -6.77 -0.58
CA CYS A 196 -17.43 -7.07 -1.79
C CYS A 196 -17.85 -8.40 -2.43
N ARG A 197 -18.17 -9.41 -1.66
CA ARG A 197 -18.68 -10.71 -2.16
C ARG A 197 -20.07 -10.60 -2.77
N GLU A 198 -20.97 -9.84 -2.14
CA GLU A 198 -22.33 -9.62 -2.63
C GLU A 198 -22.36 -8.85 -3.95
N HIS A 199 -21.40 -7.94 -4.15
CA HIS A 199 -21.33 -7.06 -5.32
C HIS A 199 -20.13 -7.36 -6.25
N GLU A 200 -19.49 -8.52 -6.14
CA GLU A 200 -18.24 -8.85 -6.85
C GLU A 200 -18.33 -8.62 -8.36
N GLU A 201 -19.41 -9.04 -9.02
CA GLU A 201 -19.56 -8.89 -10.47
C GLU A 201 -19.66 -7.42 -10.88
N GLU A 202 -20.31 -6.58 -10.09
CA GLU A 202 -20.46 -5.15 -10.36
C GLU A 202 -19.13 -4.41 -10.17
N ILE A 203 -18.40 -4.73 -9.10
CA ILE A 203 -17.07 -4.21 -8.80
C ILE A 203 -16.09 -4.56 -9.93
N ARG A 204 -15.98 -5.86 -10.27
CA ARG A 204 -15.03 -6.34 -11.28
C ARG A 204 -15.28 -5.79 -12.68
N ARG A 205 -16.52 -5.50 -13.04
CA ARG A 205 -16.84 -4.87 -14.34
C ARG A 205 -16.25 -3.47 -14.49
N GLN A 206 -16.02 -2.76 -13.41
CA GLN A 206 -15.53 -1.38 -13.38
C GLN A 206 -13.99 -1.26 -13.23
N MET A 207 -13.30 -2.36 -13.02
CA MET A 207 -11.83 -2.42 -12.90
C MET A 207 -11.08 -2.49 -14.24
N LYS A 208 -11.67 -2.05 -15.33
CA LYS A 208 -11.10 -2.17 -16.69
C LYS A 208 -10.29 -0.94 -17.08
#